data_61282c242c42df89325f4dc6872ea1c7
#
_entry.id   61282c242c42df89325f4dc6872ea1c7
#
_cell.length_a   1.000
_cell.length_b   1.000
_cell.length_c   1.000
_cell.angle_alpha   90.00
_cell.angle_beta   90.00
_cell.angle_gamma   90.00
#
_symmetry.space_group_name_H-M   'P 1'
#
loop_
_entity.id
_entity.type
_entity.pdbx_description
1 polymer ?
#
loop_
_entity_poly.entity_id
_entity_poly.type
_entity_poly.pdbx_seq_one_letter_code
_entity_poly.pdbx_strand_id
1 'polypeptide(L)'
;MTVSTQKNNDFQFLDVGRVDPTKKDLDQRKDDFTEIYHPFSNKDAGSQAHRCLACGNPYCSWKCPVHNHIPNWLELISQGNIMAAVELCHKTNSLQEDCGRVCPQDRLCEGACTLNDGFGAVTIGSVEKYITDTAFALGWRPDMSDVEWTDRRVAIIGAGP
;
A
#
# COMPACT_ATOMS: atom_id res chain seq x y z
N MET A 1 3.49 2.18 26.05
CA MET A 1 3.35 1.65 24.68
C MET A 1 3.86 0.22 24.70
N THR A 2 2.98 -0.76 24.81
CA THR A 2 3.35 -2.18 24.79
C THR A 2 3.60 -2.56 23.34
N VAL A 3 4.87 -2.72 22.98
CA VAL A 3 5.27 -3.37 21.72
C VAL A 3 4.78 -4.80 21.81
N SER A 4 3.72 -5.12 21.10
CA SER A 4 3.31 -6.50 20.87
C SER A 4 4.43 -7.16 20.07
N THR A 5 5.18 -8.03 20.70
CA THR A 5 6.07 -8.96 20.01
C THR A 5 5.21 -9.93 19.21
N GLN A 6 4.81 -9.54 18.01
CA GLN A 6 4.26 -10.48 17.04
C GLN A 6 5.35 -11.52 16.78
N LYS A 7 5.08 -12.77 17.15
CA LYS A 7 5.96 -13.89 16.83
C LYS A 7 6.17 -13.89 15.31
N ASN A 8 7.42 -13.90 14.87
CA ASN A 8 7.77 -14.12 13.48
C ASN A 8 7.19 -15.47 13.04
N ASN A 9 6.06 -15.44 12.36
CA ASN A 9 5.41 -16.59 11.78
C ASN A 9 5.39 -16.39 10.27
N ASP A 10 6.36 -16.95 9.58
CA ASP A 10 6.49 -16.88 8.12
C ASP A 10 5.32 -17.54 7.38
N PHE A 11 4.47 -18.27 8.11
CA PHE A 11 3.30 -18.95 7.60
C PHE A 11 1.97 -18.33 8.05
N GLN A 12 1.98 -17.07 8.47
CA GLN A 12 0.77 -16.38 8.94
C GLN A 12 -0.38 -16.40 7.92
N PHE A 13 -0.09 -16.49 6.64
CA PHE A 13 -1.10 -16.61 5.60
C PHE A 13 -1.96 -17.88 5.70
N LEU A 14 -1.52 -18.89 6.46
CA LEU A 14 -2.32 -20.09 6.78
C LEU A 14 -3.35 -19.82 7.87
N ASP A 15 -3.00 -18.94 8.82
CA ASP A 15 -3.84 -18.61 9.98
C ASP A 15 -4.73 -17.40 9.71
N VAL A 16 -4.27 -16.49 8.87
CA VAL A 16 -4.96 -15.24 8.54
C VAL A 16 -5.31 -15.21 7.06
N GLY A 17 -6.58 -15.33 6.75
CA GLY A 17 -7.07 -15.21 5.38
C GLY A 17 -6.93 -13.78 4.82
N ARG A 18 -7.10 -13.65 3.50
CA ARG A 18 -7.22 -12.34 2.85
C ARG A 18 -8.47 -11.62 3.38
N VAL A 19 -8.31 -10.37 3.73
CA VAL A 19 -9.41 -9.47 4.10
C VAL A 19 -9.31 -8.23 3.22
N ASP A 20 -10.38 -7.96 2.48
CA ASP A 20 -10.53 -6.73 1.71
C ASP A 20 -11.22 -5.65 2.56
N PRO A 21 -10.95 -4.35 2.32
CA PRO A 21 -11.64 -3.29 3.04
C PRO A 21 -13.14 -3.33 2.76
N THR A 22 -13.93 -3.07 3.80
CA THR A 22 -15.40 -3.02 3.68
C THR A 22 -15.84 -1.81 2.87
N LYS A 23 -16.95 -1.96 2.16
CA LYS A 23 -17.56 -0.84 1.43
C LYS A 23 -18.46 -0.04 2.37
N LYS A 24 -18.48 1.27 2.19
CA LYS A 24 -19.48 2.16 2.81
C LYS A 24 -20.88 1.82 2.31
N ASP A 25 -21.88 2.13 3.10
CA ASP A 25 -23.30 1.96 2.69
C ASP A 25 -23.65 2.73 1.42
N LEU A 26 -24.61 2.20 0.67
CA LEU A 26 -25.04 2.80 -0.59
C LEU A 26 -25.55 4.23 -0.40
N ASP A 27 -26.30 4.48 0.66
CA ASP A 27 -26.88 5.81 0.91
C ASP A 27 -25.77 6.80 1.27
N GLN A 28 -24.82 6.41 2.15
CA GLN A 28 -23.65 7.24 2.44
C GLN A 28 -22.84 7.57 1.17
N ARG A 29 -22.68 6.61 0.26
CA ARG A 29 -21.94 6.84 -0.99
C ARG A 29 -22.65 7.78 -1.97
N LYS A 30 -23.99 7.84 -1.93
CA LYS A 30 -24.77 8.78 -2.74
C LYS A 30 -24.71 10.20 -2.21
N ASP A 31 -24.62 10.35 -0.89
CA ASP A 31 -24.68 11.65 -0.23
C ASP A 31 -23.34 12.39 -0.26
N ASP A 32 -22.24 11.71 0.01
CA ASP A 32 -20.95 12.38 0.20
C ASP A 32 -19.98 12.29 -1.00
N PHE A 33 -20.24 11.41 -1.97
CA PHE A 33 -19.41 11.20 -3.15
C PHE A 33 -17.90 11.05 -2.86
N THR A 34 -17.57 10.57 -1.66
CA THR A 34 -16.21 10.31 -1.24
C THR A 34 -15.79 8.87 -1.58
N GLU A 35 -14.77 8.37 -0.93
CA GLU A 35 -14.27 7.02 -1.20
C GLU A 35 -15.31 5.93 -0.89
N ILE A 36 -15.32 4.89 -1.72
CA ILE A 36 -16.25 3.75 -1.61
C ILE A 36 -15.88 2.85 -0.43
N TYR A 37 -14.58 2.67 -0.16
CA TYR A 37 -14.09 1.73 0.83
C TYR A 37 -13.68 2.44 2.11
N HIS A 38 -13.92 1.78 3.25
CA HIS A 38 -13.32 2.19 4.52
C HIS A 38 -11.81 1.94 4.48
N PRO A 39 -10.99 2.83 5.08
CA PRO A 39 -9.56 2.57 5.20
C PRO A 39 -9.31 1.39 6.14
N PHE A 40 -8.20 0.69 5.96
CA PHE A 40 -7.75 -0.28 6.95
C PHE A 40 -7.41 0.38 8.29
N SER A 41 -7.72 -0.32 9.38
CA SER A 41 -7.14 0.00 10.67
C SER A 41 -5.65 -0.38 10.71
N ASN A 42 -4.91 0.17 11.68
CA ASN A 42 -3.50 -0.22 11.89
C ASN A 42 -3.36 -1.74 12.07
N LYS A 43 -4.31 -2.37 12.77
CA LYS A 43 -4.33 -3.81 13.01
C LYS A 43 -4.55 -4.58 11.71
N ASP A 44 -5.51 -4.16 10.89
CA ASP A 44 -5.83 -4.86 9.64
C ASP A 44 -4.71 -4.71 8.64
N ALA A 45 -4.17 -3.49 8.48
CA ALA A 45 -3.04 -3.24 7.60
C ALA A 45 -1.81 -4.07 7.99
N GLY A 46 -1.45 -4.08 9.27
CA GLY A 46 -0.34 -4.88 9.80
C GLY A 46 -0.57 -6.38 9.60
N SER A 47 -1.77 -6.88 9.89
CA SER A 47 -2.14 -8.27 9.71
C SER A 47 -2.09 -8.71 8.25
N GLN A 48 -2.64 -7.90 7.34
CA GLN A 48 -2.60 -8.21 5.90
C GLN A 48 -1.18 -8.09 5.33
N ALA A 49 -0.40 -7.11 5.75
CA ALA A 49 1.00 -6.95 5.35
C ALA A 49 1.86 -8.15 5.80
N HIS A 50 1.63 -8.67 7.00
CA HIS A 50 2.36 -9.82 7.54
C HIS A 50 2.07 -11.15 6.80
N ARG A 51 1.04 -11.21 5.96
CA ARG A 51 0.81 -12.37 5.08
C ARG A 51 1.87 -12.50 3.98
N CYS A 52 2.66 -11.46 3.73
CA CYS A 52 3.69 -11.45 2.69
C CYS A 52 4.79 -12.49 2.99
N LEU A 53 5.15 -13.28 1.99
CA LEU A 53 6.20 -14.32 2.08
C LEU A 53 7.61 -13.75 1.93
N ALA A 54 7.77 -12.45 1.69
CA ALA A 54 9.07 -11.84 1.35
C ALA A 54 9.84 -12.62 0.26
N CYS A 55 9.16 -12.96 -0.84
CA CYS A 55 9.69 -13.81 -1.90
C CYS A 55 11.04 -13.30 -2.42
N GLY A 56 12.03 -14.21 -2.59
CA GLY A 56 13.30 -13.88 -3.23
C GLY A 56 13.14 -13.41 -4.68
N ASN A 57 12.11 -13.90 -5.38
CA ASN A 57 11.67 -13.42 -6.67
C ASN A 57 10.30 -12.73 -6.52
N PRO A 58 10.24 -11.44 -6.23
CA PRO A 58 8.99 -10.75 -5.94
C PRO A 58 8.22 -10.42 -7.24
N TYR A 59 7.44 -11.38 -7.74
CA TYR A 59 6.63 -11.20 -8.95
C TYR A 59 5.70 -9.99 -8.87
N CYS A 60 5.20 -9.66 -7.68
CA CYS A 60 4.42 -8.45 -7.45
C CYS A 60 5.20 -7.16 -7.81
N SER A 61 6.47 -7.06 -7.41
CA SER A 61 7.34 -5.94 -7.77
C SER A 61 7.67 -5.91 -9.26
N TRP A 62 7.90 -7.08 -9.86
CA TRP A 62 8.20 -7.17 -11.30
C TRP A 62 6.99 -6.82 -12.17
N LYS A 63 5.79 -7.19 -11.71
CA LYS A 63 4.56 -6.87 -12.43
C LYS A 63 4.08 -5.44 -12.23
N CYS A 64 4.60 -4.76 -11.20
CA CYS A 64 4.33 -3.35 -10.96
C CYS A 64 5.02 -2.48 -12.04
N PRO A 65 4.29 -1.63 -12.78
CA PRO A 65 4.88 -0.79 -13.85
C PRO A 65 5.99 0.15 -13.37
N VAL A 66 5.96 0.53 -12.10
CA VAL A 66 6.98 1.38 -11.47
C VAL A 66 8.00 0.59 -10.62
N HIS A 67 7.95 -0.74 -10.69
CA HIS A 67 8.84 -1.65 -9.96
C HIS A 67 8.98 -1.31 -8.46
N ASN A 68 7.86 -1.06 -7.80
CA ASN A 68 7.86 -0.66 -6.39
C ASN A 68 8.36 -1.79 -5.46
N HIS A 69 8.98 -1.40 -4.35
CA HIS A 69 9.59 -2.29 -3.36
C HIS A 69 8.53 -2.96 -2.46
N ILE A 70 7.57 -3.67 -3.06
CA ILE A 70 6.35 -4.14 -2.40
C ILE A 70 6.62 -5.02 -1.18
N PRO A 71 7.43 -6.10 -1.23
CA PRO A 71 7.68 -6.92 -0.04
C PRO A 71 8.32 -6.14 1.10
N ASN A 72 9.22 -5.20 0.77
CA ASN A 72 9.98 -4.47 1.76
C ASN A 72 9.10 -3.50 2.57
N TRP A 73 8.22 -2.73 1.92
CA TRP A 73 7.33 -1.86 2.69
C TRP A 73 6.17 -2.65 3.35
N LEU A 74 5.77 -3.83 2.84
CA LEU A 74 4.86 -4.73 3.56
C LEU A 74 5.49 -5.19 4.88
N GLU A 75 6.76 -5.57 4.88
CA GLU A 75 7.49 -5.92 6.08
C GLU A 75 7.51 -4.76 7.09
N LEU A 76 7.84 -3.55 6.64
CA LEU A 76 7.82 -2.35 7.49
C LEU A 76 6.45 -2.08 8.11
N ILE A 77 5.36 -2.28 7.37
CA ILE A 77 4.00 -2.14 7.90
C ILE A 77 3.66 -3.24 8.90
N SER A 78 4.08 -4.49 8.66
CA SER A 78 3.90 -5.57 9.63
C SER A 78 4.59 -5.29 10.96
N GLN A 79 5.68 -4.52 10.93
CA GLN A 79 6.45 -4.06 12.08
C GLN A 79 5.92 -2.73 12.68
N GLY A 80 4.91 -2.11 12.07
CA GLY A 80 4.35 -0.83 12.50
C GLY A 80 5.19 0.41 12.13
N ASN A 81 6.19 0.26 11.26
CA ASN A 81 7.07 1.35 10.85
C ASN A 81 6.54 2.11 9.62
N ILE A 82 5.51 2.92 9.84
CA ILE A 82 4.81 3.64 8.78
C ILE A 82 5.71 4.67 8.06
N MET A 83 6.58 5.37 8.80
CA MET A 83 7.44 6.40 8.21
C MET A 83 8.47 5.81 7.25
N ALA A 84 9.14 4.72 7.61
CA ALA A 84 10.05 4.05 6.70
C ALA A 84 9.30 3.41 5.51
N ALA A 85 8.07 2.95 5.71
CA ALA A 85 7.25 2.38 4.64
C ALA A 85 6.89 3.44 3.60
N VAL A 86 6.45 4.64 4.01
CA VAL A 86 6.08 5.70 3.07
C VAL A 86 7.30 6.22 2.30
N GLU A 87 8.44 6.39 2.96
CA GLU A 87 9.70 6.75 2.28
C GLU A 87 10.07 5.73 1.19
N LEU A 88 9.96 4.45 1.52
CA LEU A 88 10.30 3.38 0.58
C LEU A 88 9.31 3.29 -0.58
N CYS A 89 8.02 3.47 -0.33
CA CYS A 89 6.98 3.50 -1.34
C CYS A 89 7.25 4.58 -2.40
N HIS A 90 7.65 5.77 -1.95
CA HIS A 90 7.84 6.93 -2.83
C HIS A 90 9.17 6.94 -3.59
N LYS A 91 10.09 5.99 -3.31
CA LYS A 91 11.37 5.93 -4.04
C LYS A 91 11.23 5.70 -5.54
N THR A 92 10.25 4.93 -5.96
CA THR A 92 10.04 4.58 -7.37
C THR A 92 8.74 5.13 -7.95
N ASN A 93 7.90 5.72 -7.13
CA ASN A 93 6.58 6.23 -7.53
C ASN A 93 6.22 7.49 -6.76
N SER A 94 5.99 8.58 -7.46
CA SER A 94 5.59 9.87 -6.88
C SER A 94 4.07 10.01 -6.68
N LEU A 95 3.26 9.05 -7.17
CA LEU A 95 1.79 9.05 -7.11
C LEU A 95 1.27 7.80 -6.40
N GLN A 96 1.85 7.48 -5.25
CA GLN A 96 1.52 6.27 -4.52
C GLN A 96 0.07 6.27 -3.99
N GLU A 97 -0.44 7.44 -3.63
CA GLU A 97 -1.81 7.66 -3.19
C GLU A 97 -2.85 7.30 -4.28
N ASP A 98 -2.52 7.54 -5.54
CA ASP A 98 -3.38 7.17 -6.67
C ASP A 98 -3.28 5.67 -6.97
N CYS A 99 -2.07 5.10 -6.93
CA CYS A 99 -1.86 3.69 -7.22
C CYS A 99 -2.64 2.78 -6.29
N GLY A 100 -2.71 3.09 -4.99
CA GLY A 100 -3.50 2.34 -4.02
C GLY A 100 -5.02 2.37 -4.28
N ARG A 101 -5.50 3.28 -5.16
CA ARG A 101 -6.92 3.48 -5.48
C ARG A 101 -7.32 3.03 -6.87
N VAL A 102 -6.50 3.34 -7.90
CA VAL A 102 -6.92 3.20 -9.31
C VAL A 102 -6.20 2.09 -10.08
N CYS A 103 -5.07 1.57 -9.57
CA CYS A 103 -4.39 0.46 -10.25
C CYS A 103 -5.30 -0.78 -10.36
N PRO A 104 -5.32 -1.48 -11.50
CA PRO A 104 -5.96 -2.78 -11.62
C PRO A 104 -5.08 -3.87 -10.95
N GLN A 105 -5.07 -3.89 -9.62
CA GLN A 105 -4.16 -4.70 -8.80
C GLN A 105 -4.33 -6.20 -9.05
N ASP A 106 -5.54 -6.62 -9.37
CA ASP A 106 -5.88 -7.99 -9.77
C ASP A 106 -5.14 -8.47 -11.03
N ARG A 107 -4.72 -7.55 -11.89
CA ARG A 107 -3.94 -7.81 -13.11
C ARG A 107 -2.46 -7.47 -12.97
N LEU A 108 -2.09 -6.77 -11.92
CA LEU A 108 -0.73 -6.31 -11.65
C LEU A 108 -0.15 -7.03 -10.42
N CYS A 109 0.14 -6.28 -9.37
CA CYS A 109 0.87 -6.78 -8.20
C CYS A 109 0.13 -7.89 -7.45
N GLU A 110 -1.17 -7.76 -7.21
CA GLU A 110 -1.96 -8.77 -6.51
C GLU A 110 -2.16 -10.02 -7.38
N GLY A 111 -2.47 -9.83 -8.67
CA GLY A 111 -2.58 -10.95 -9.61
C GLY A 111 -1.30 -11.75 -9.78
N ALA A 112 -0.13 -11.11 -9.58
CA ALA A 112 1.17 -11.77 -9.64
C ALA A 112 1.68 -12.23 -8.26
N CYS A 113 0.92 -12.05 -7.19
CA CYS A 113 1.31 -12.49 -5.86
C CYS A 113 1.37 -14.02 -5.78
N THR A 114 2.46 -14.56 -5.22
CA THR A 114 2.63 -16.00 -5.03
C THR A 114 1.48 -16.64 -4.25
N LEU A 115 0.87 -15.91 -3.33
CA LEU A 115 -0.29 -16.41 -2.56
C LEU A 115 -1.60 -16.38 -3.34
N ASN A 116 -1.64 -15.77 -4.52
CA ASN A 116 -2.90 -15.60 -5.26
C ASN A 116 -3.56 -16.96 -5.57
N ASP A 117 -2.74 -17.97 -5.88
CA ASP A 117 -3.22 -19.31 -6.14
C ASP A 117 -3.38 -20.09 -4.84
N GLY A 118 -4.61 -20.26 -4.39
CA GLY A 118 -5.00 -21.11 -3.27
C GLY A 118 -5.15 -20.41 -1.91
N PHE A 119 -4.46 -19.30 -1.64
CA PHE A 119 -4.50 -18.61 -0.33
C PHE A 119 -5.06 -17.17 -0.41
N GLY A 120 -5.31 -16.67 -1.60
CA GLY A 120 -5.64 -15.27 -1.86
C GLY A 120 -4.41 -14.35 -1.72
N ALA A 121 -4.21 -13.49 -2.69
CA ALA A 121 -3.12 -12.51 -2.70
C ALA A 121 -3.06 -11.68 -1.41
N VAL A 122 -1.90 -11.14 -1.07
CA VAL A 122 -1.81 -10.04 -0.10
C VAL A 122 -2.61 -8.85 -0.64
N THR A 123 -3.34 -8.15 0.22
CA THR A 123 -4.16 -6.97 -0.14
C THR A 123 -3.23 -5.77 -0.34
N ILE A 124 -2.39 -5.85 -1.38
CA ILE A 124 -1.27 -4.91 -1.62
C ILE A 124 -1.79 -3.49 -1.77
N GLY A 125 -2.77 -3.26 -2.64
CA GLY A 125 -3.28 -1.92 -2.89
C GLY A 125 -3.96 -1.28 -1.69
N SER A 126 -4.68 -2.04 -0.87
CA SER A 126 -5.29 -1.50 0.34
C SER A 126 -4.27 -1.15 1.42
N VAL A 127 -3.18 -1.92 1.53
CA VAL A 127 -2.06 -1.58 2.41
C VAL A 127 -1.30 -0.36 1.87
N GLU A 128 -1.08 -0.27 0.57
CA GLU A 128 -0.48 0.88 -0.11
C GLU A 128 -1.27 2.17 0.17
N LYS A 129 -2.59 2.13 0.00
CA LYS A 129 -3.49 3.23 0.37
C LYS A 129 -3.38 3.59 1.85
N TYR A 130 -3.39 2.59 2.74
CA TYR A 130 -3.21 2.82 4.18
C TYR A 130 -1.91 3.53 4.50
N ILE A 131 -0.78 3.15 3.87
CA ILE A 131 0.53 3.78 4.08
C ILE A 131 0.44 5.27 3.78
N THR A 132 -0.02 5.62 2.59
CA THR A 132 -0.04 7.01 2.12
C THR A 132 -1.00 7.87 2.92
N ASP A 133 -2.24 7.42 3.12
CA ASP A 133 -3.24 8.16 3.86
C ASP A 133 -2.81 8.40 5.31
N THR A 134 -2.26 7.37 5.97
CA THR A 134 -1.80 7.48 7.35
C THR A 134 -0.58 8.39 7.47
N ALA A 135 0.40 8.25 6.59
CA ALA A 135 1.60 9.07 6.62
C ALA A 135 1.29 10.55 6.36
N PHE A 136 0.43 10.86 5.38
CA PHE A 136 -0.02 12.22 5.12
C PHE A 136 -0.80 12.82 6.30
N ALA A 137 -1.65 12.04 6.95
CA ALA A 137 -2.37 12.46 8.15
C ALA A 137 -1.43 12.74 9.33
N LEU A 138 -0.30 12.02 9.42
CA LEU A 138 0.76 12.28 10.40
C LEU A 138 1.69 13.43 10.01
N GLY A 139 1.45 14.09 8.89
CA GLY A 139 2.20 15.26 8.44
C GLY A 139 3.44 14.93 7.59
N TRP A 140 3.64 13.68 7.20
CA TRP A 140 4.73 13.32 6.29
C TRP A 140 4.60 14.09 4.96
N ARG A 141 5.74 14.54 4.45
CA ARG A 141 5.86 15.11 3.10
C ARG A 141 7.19 14.63 2.52
N PRO A 142 7.29 14.46 1.19
CA PRO A 142 8.56 14.15 0.54
C PRO A 142 9.62 15.20 0.88
N ASP A 143 10.82 14.75 1.20
CA ASP A 143 11.96 15.64 1.38
C ASP A 143 12.44 16.15 0.01
N MET A 144 12.40 17.46 -0.16
CA MET A 144 12.82 18.15 -1.38
C MET A 144 14.11 18.95 -1.19
N SER A 145 14.81 18.75 -0.07
CA SER A 145 16.00 19.54 0.27
C SER A 145 17.15 19.37 -0.72
N ASP A 146 17.28 18.17 -1.29
CA ASP A 146 18.32 17.83 -2.26
C ASP A 146 17.93 18.12 -3.73
N VAL A 147 16.76 18.73 -3.96
CA VAL A 147 16.28 19.00 -5.31
C VAL A 147 16.95 20.26 -5.86
N GLU A 148 17.75 20.12 -6.90
CA GLU A 148 18.25 21.24 -7.67
C GLU A 148 17.17 21.76 -8.63
N TRP A 149 16.73 22.98 -8.42
CA TRP A 149 15.76 23.64 -9.29
C TRP A 149 16.40 24.01 -10.62
N THR A 150 15.71 23.70 -11.70
CA THR A 150 16.15 24.05 -13.07
C THR A 150 15.30 25.19 -13.62
N ASP A 151 15.77 25.87 -14.67
CA ASP A 151 15.01 26.89 -15.40
C ASP A 151 13.91 26.30 -16.30
N ARG A 152 13.72 25.00 -16.28
CA ARG A 152 12.71 24.30 -17.09
C ARG A 152 11.31 24.54 -16.51
N ARG A 153 10.37 24.74 -17.41
CA ARG A 153 8.95 24.91 -17.06
C ARG A 153 8.14 23.73 -17.57
N VAL A 154 7.24 23.23 -16.75
CA VAL A 154 6.27 22.17 -17.09
C VAL A 154 4.89 22.76 -16.96
N ALA A 155 4.04 22.55 -17.95
CA ALA A 155 2.62 22.89 -17.89
C ALA A 155 1.82 21.60 -17.69
N ILE A 156 0.90 21.62 -16.73
CA ILE A 156 -0.04 20.51 -16.48
C ILE A 156 -1.41 20.99 -16.91
N ILE A 157 -2.05 20.23 -17.85
CA ILE A 157 -3.38 20.53 -18.35
C ILE A 157 -4.33 19.47 -17.79
N GLY A 158 -5.19 19.87 -16.86
CA GLY A 158 -6.10 18.98 -16.13
C GLY A 158 -5.61 18.65 -14.74
N ALA A 159 -6.47 18.06 -13.95
CA ALA A 159 -6.18 17.69 -12.56
C ALA A 159 -6.07 16.17 -12.35
N GLY A 160 -6.30 15.35 -13.38
CA GLY A 160 -6.17 13.89 -13.36
C GLY A 160 -6.75 13.16 -12.13
N PRO A 161 -6.82 11.83 -12.14
CA PRO A 161 -7.11 11.07 -10.93
C PRO A 161 -5.96 11.18 -9.92
#